data_0bc25100ef85180071ec2193d0132e92
#
_entry.id   0bc25100ef85180071ec2193d0132e92
#
_cell.length_a   1.000
_cell.length_b   1.000
_cell.length_c   1.000
_cell.angle_alpha   90.00
_cell.angle_beta   90.00
_cell.angle_gamma   90.00
#
_symmetry.space_group_name_H-M   'P 1'
#
loop_
_entity.id
_entity.type
_entity.pdbx_description
1 polymer ?
#
loop_
_entity_poly.entity_id
_entity_poly.type
_entity_poly.pdbx_seq_one_letter_code
_entity_poly.pdbx_strand_id
1 'polypeptide(L)'
;MSLRKKIAIVATVVTAIGVAYSYFGRIEYSRNKSPDGRYFEIVSVRPMYYLPLPILGWGVHSDTDTFIAIEDLEGNSYGEAPGGLLQSAKLTWDSGTAYLPAWAEWDLNSRTCYYWNDDQTRKIYTKR
;
A
#
# COMPACT_ATOMS: atom_id res chain seq x y z
N MET A 1 -39.08 9.66 10.40
CA MET A 1 -38.00 9.04 11.20
C MET A 1 -37.57 10.02 12.30
N SER A 2 -37.46 9.55 13.53
CA SER A 2 -37.06 10.38 14.67
C SER A 2 -35.61 10.85 14.53
N LEU A 3 -35.29 11.97 15.17
CA LEU A 3 -33.92 12.51 15.18
C LEU A 3 -32.90 11.49 15.73
N ARG A 4 -33.26 10.75 16.77
CA ARG A 4 -32.40 9.68 17.34
C ARG A 4 -32.05 8.61 16.32
N LYS A 5 -33.03 8.17 15.49
CA LYS A 5 -32.78 7.16 14.44
C LYS A 5 -31.89 7.73 13.34
N LYS A 6 -32.06 8.98 12.96
CA LYS A 6 -31.19 9.66 11.97
C LYS A 6 -29.76 9.75 12.48
N ILE A 7 -29.57 10.16 13.71
CA ILE A 7 -28.23 10.23 14.35
C ILE A 7 -27.58 8.83 14.40
N ALA A 8 -28.33 7.81 14.81
CA ALA A 8 -27.80 6.45 14.86
C ALA A 8 -27.36 5.95 13.48
N ILE A 9 -28.14 6.22 12.44
CA ILE A 9 -27.78 5.83 11.08
C ILE A 9 -26.50 6.55 10.62
N VAL A 10 -26.42 7.86 10.82
CA VAL A 10 -25.24 8.65 10.46
C VAL A 10 -24.01 8.14 11.22
N ALA A 11 -24.12 7.91 12.52
CA ALA A 11 -23.03 7.41 13.33
C ALA A 11 -22.56 6.03 12.83
N THR A 12 -23.47 5.14 12.49
CA THR A 12 -23.15 3.81 11.95
C THR A 12 -22.42 3.92 10.61
N VAL A 13 -22.91 4.76 9.70
CA VAL A 13 -22.27 4.96 8.40
C VAL A 13 -20.88 5.56 8.54
N VAL A 14 -20.71 6.58 9.37
CA VAL A 14 -19.40 7.21 9.61
C VAL A 14 -18.42 6.20 10.22
N THR A 15 -18.88 5.40 11.17
CA THR A 15 -18.04 4.36 11.79
C THR A 15 -17.63 3.31 10.75
N ALA A 16 -18.55 2.85 9.91
CA ALA A 16 -18.27 1.88 8.87
C ALA A 16 -17.26 2.42 7.86
N ILE A 17 -17.38 3.67 7.45
CA ILE A 17 -16.42 4.34 6.55
C ILE A 17 -15.05 4.43 7.22
N GLY A 18 -15.01 4.83 8.49
CA GLY A 18 -13.76 4.93 9.24
C GLY A 18 -13.04 3.60 9.39
N VAL A 19 -13.77 2.53 9.70
CA VAL A 19 -13.22 1.17 9.78
C VAL A 19 -12.72 0.70 8.42
N ALA A 20 -13.49 0.90 7.36
CA ALA A 20 -13.08 0.53 6.02
C ALA A 20 -11.82 1.28 5.59
N TYR A 21 -11.74 2.58 5.83
CA TYR A 21 -10.55 3.38 5.52
C TYR A 21 -9.34 2.91 6.31
N SER A 22 -9.49 2.60 7.60
CA SER A 22 -8.36 2.15 8.43
C SER A 22 -7.71 0.86 7.95
N TYR A 23 -8.47 0.02 7.27
CA TYR A 23 -7.97 -1.26 6.72
C TYR A 23 -7.59 -1.19 5.25
N PHE A 24 -8.42 -0.56 4.41
CA PHE A 24 -8.22 -0.51 2.96
C PHE A 24 -7.48 0.74 2.48
N GLY A 25 -7.40 1.78 3.30
CA GLY A 25 -6.66 3.00 2.96
C GLY A 25 -5.16 2.78 2.94
N ARG A 26 -4.45 3.80 2.47
CA ARG A 26 -2.98 3.81 2.42
C ARG A 26 -2.47 5.15 2.92
N ILE A 27 -1.50 5.09 3.82
CA ILE A 27 -0.74 6.26 4.24
C ILE A 27 0.70 6.06 3.80
N GLU A 28 1.23 7.01 3.06
CA GLU A 28 2.62 6.99 2.64
C GLU A 28 3.54 7.06 3.85
N TYR A 29 4.38 6.06 3.99
CA TYR A 29 5.38 5.99 5.06
C TYR A 29 6.73 6.55 4.60
N SER A 30 7.16 6.18 3.39
CA SER A 30 8.42 6.65 2.83
C SER A 30 8.35 6.75 1.31
N ARG A 31 9.18 7.63 0.76
CA ARG A 31 9.30 7.87 -0.66
C ARG A 31 10.77 8.04 -1.00
N ASN A 32 11.31 7.11 -1.77
CA ASN A 32 12.72 7.11 -2.15
C ASN A 32 12.85 7.09 -3.68
N LYS A 33 13.82 7.81 -4.19
CA LYS A 33 14.12 7.77 -5.63
C LYS A 33 14.82 6.48 -6.00
N SER A 34 14.54 5.98 -7.21
CA SER A 34 15.33 4.92 -7.83
C SER A 34 16.78 5.37 -8.05
N PRO A 35 17.72 4.43 -8.22
CA PRO A 35 19.13 4.78 -8.47
C PRO A 35 19.36 5.69 -9.68
N ASP A 36 18.54 5.55 -10.73
CA ASP A 36 18.61 6.40 -11.93
C ASP A 36 17.83 7.72 -11.79
N GLY A 37 17.12 7.92 -10.69
CA GLY A 37 16.36 9.14 -10.41
C GLY A 37 15.06 9.30 -11.20
N ARG A 38 14.61 8.29 -11.95
CA ARG A 38 13.45 8.35 -12.84
C ARG A 38 12.14 7.93 -12.18
N TYR A 39 12.21 7.21 -11.09
CA TYR A 39 11.06 6.65 -10.38
C TYR A 39 11.15 6.90 -8.89
N PHE A 40 10.00 6.76 -8.23
CA PHE A 40 9.89 6.72 -6.78
C PHE A 40 9.44 5.33 -6.32
N GLU A 41 10.11 4.82 -5.31
CA GLU A 41 9.64 3.71 -4.49
C GLU A 41 8.83 4.29 -3.34
N ILE A 42 7.55 3.95 -3.28
CA ILE A 42 6.63 4.44 -2.25
C ILE A 42 6.22 3.29 -1.38
N VAL A 43 6.60 3.36 -0.11
CA VAL A 43 6.19 2.40 0.90
C VAL A 43 5.02 3.00 1.67
N SER A 44 3.90 2.28 1.70
CA SER A 44 2.68 2.69 2.39
C SER A 44 2.27 1.65 3.42
N VAL A 45 1.54 2.10 4.43
CA VAL A 45 0.97 1.26 5.47
C VAL A 45 -0.52 1.53 5.62
N ARG A 46 -1.24 0.62 6.28
CA ARG A 46 -2.65 0.85 6.58
C ARG A 46 -2.81 1.95 7.63
N PRO A 47 -3.83 2.82 7.49
CA PRO A 47 -4.08 3.88 8.48
C PRO A 47 -4.31 3.37 9.90
N MET A 48 -4.75 2.14 10.07
CA MET A 48 -4.99 1.53 11.38
C MET A 48 -3.75 1.58 12.30
N TYR A 49 -2.55 1.58 11.75
CA TYR A 49 -1.32 1.64 12.53
C TYR A 49 -1.06 3.01 13.15
N TYR A 50 -1.77 4.03 12.71
CA TYR A 50 -1.70 5.38 13.26
C TYR A 50 -2.84 5.69 14.25
N LEU A 51 -3.78 4.76 14.46
CA LEU A 51 -4.86 4.95 15.40
C LEU A 51 -4.36 4.74 16.83
N PRO A 52 -4.69 5.63 17.78
CA PRO A 52 -4.23 5.53 19.16
C PRO A 52 -5.05 4.53 19.98
N LEU A 53 -5.24 3.32 19.45
CA LEU A 53 -6.00 2.25 20.09
C LEU A 53 -5.07 1.10 20.47
N PRO A 54 -4.96 0.75 21.77
CA PRO A 54 -4.08 -0.32 22.24
C PRO A 54 -4.33 -1.68 21.61
N ILE A 55 -5.56 -1.92 21.13
CA ILE A 55 -6.01 -3.21 20.59
C ILE A 55 -5.52 -3.44 19.17
N LEU A 56 -5.22 -2.36 18.42
CA LEU A 56 -4.90 -2.42 16.99
C LEU A 56 -3.40 -2.30 16.70
N GLY A 57 -2.57 -2.28 17.74
CA GLY A 57 -1.15 -2.02 17.62
C GLY A 57 -0.85 -0.52 17.48
N TRP A 58 0.06 -0.02 18.29
CA TRP A 58 0.44 1.39 18.29
C TRP A 58 1.61 1.63 17.36
N GLY A 59 1.40 2.53 16.42
CA GLY A 59 2.45 3.00 15.55
C GLY A 59 2.90 1.99 14.49
N VAL A 60 3.89 2.40 13.73
CA VAL A 60 4.50 1.61 12.68
C VAL A 60 5.79 1.00 13.24
N HIS A 61 5.89 -0.32 13.12
CA HIS A 61 7.03 -1.09 13.60
C HIS A 61 7.75 -1.78 12.44
N SER A 62 8.91 -2.34 12.70
CA SER A 62 9.68 -3.07 11.70
C SER A 62 8.97 -4.31 11.13
N ASP A 63 8.02 -4.86 11.87
CA ASP A 63 7.20 -6.00 11.46
C ASP A 63 5.80 -5.61 10.92
N THR A 64 5.56 -4.32 10.72
CA THR A 64 4.31 -3.83 10.12
C THR A 64 4.23 -4.22 8.66
N ASP A 65 3.07 -4.73 8.23
CA ASP A 65 2.79 -5.04 6.83
C ASP A 65 2.76 -3.76 5.99
N THR A 66 3.39 -3.85 4.82
CA THR A 66 3.51 -2.73 3.91
C THR A 66 2.93 -3.02 2.54
N PHE A 67 2.78 -1.94 1.77
CA PHE A 67 2.51 -1.97 0.34
C PHE A 67 3.56 -1.14 -0.36
N ILE A 68 4.05 -1.63 -1.49
CA ILE A 68 5.03 -0.90 -2.29
C ILE A 68 4.39 -0.55 -3.63
N ALA A 69 4.52 0.72 -4.00
CA ALA A 69 4.14 1.22 -5.30
C ALA A 69 5.31 1.90 -5.97
N ILE A 70 5.31 1.90 -7.28
CA ILE A 70 6.27 2.67 -8.09
C ILE A 70 5.50 3.75 -8.82
N GLU A 71 6.00 4.98 -8.73
CA GLU A 71 5.52 6.12 -9.51
C GLU A 71 6.67 6.71 -10.31
N ASP A 72 6.34 7.33 -11.45
CA ASP A 72 7.30 8.17 -12.16
C ASP A 72 7.34 9.59 -11.56
N LEU A 73 8.18 10.44 -12.12
CA LEU A 73 8.32 11.83 -11.64
C LEU A 73 7.07 12.69 -11.87
N GLU A 74 6.17 12.23 -12.74
CA GLU A 74 4.90 12.92 -13.05
C GLU A 74 3.74 12.41 -12.17
N GLY A 75 3.99 11.48 -11.27
CA GLY A 75 3.00 10.90 -10.37
C GLY A 75 2.19 9.76 -10.96
N ASN A 76 2.59 9.22 -12.10
CA ASN A 76 1.93 8.06 -12.70
C ASN A 76 2.33 6.78 -11.95
N SER A 77 1.33 6.04 -11.46
CA SER A 77 1.56 4.76 -10.77
C SER A 77 1.80 3.62 -11.76
N TYR A 78 2.73 2.76 -11.43
CA TYR A 78 3.04 1.54 -12.19
C TYR A 78 2.53 0.29 -11.47
N GLY A 79 1.66 0.48 -10.49
CA GLY A 79 1.05 -0.58 -9.72
C GLY A 79 1.57 -0.66 -8.29
N GLU A 80 0.77 -1.28 -7.45
CA GLU A 80 1.06 -1.51 -6.04
C GLU A 80 1.04 -3.01 -5.76
N ALA A 81 1.94 -3.47 -4.93
CA ALA A 81 2.00 -4.85 -4.47
C ALA A 81 2.20 -4.91 -2.95
N PRO A 82 1.79 -6.01 -2.30
CA PRO A 82 2.18 -6.26 -0.93
C PRO A 82 3.71 -6.25 -0.79
N GLY A 83 4.22 -5.48 0.15
CA GLY A 83 5.67 -5.28 0.35
C GLY A 83 6.27 -6.16 1.43
N GLY A 84 5.46 -6.96 2.11
CA GLY A 84 5.90 -7.71 3.27
C GLY A 84 6.15 -6.80 4.48
N LEU A 85 7.04 -7.21 5.34
CA LEU A 85 7.36 -6.47 6.56
C LEU A 85 8.16 -5.19 6.25
N LEU A 86 7.91 -4.14 7.00
CA LEU A 86 8.56 -2.84 6.80
C LEU A 86 10.09 -2.95 6.79
N GLN A 87 10.66 -3.77 7.64
CA GLN A 87 12.11 -3.96 7.72
C GLN A 87 12.74 -4.53 6.44
N SER A 88 11.94 -5.22 5.61
CA SER A 88 12.39 -5.85 4.37
C SER A 88 11.74 -5.24 3.13
N ALA A 89 10.96 -4.18 3.29
CA ALA A 89 10.23 -3.52 2.21
C ALA A 89 11.15 -2.59 1.41
N LYS A 90 12.08 -3.18 0.66
CA LYS A 90 13.04 -2.46 -0.15
C LYS A 90 13.19 -3.14 -1.51
N LEU A 91 13.05 -2.33 -2.57
CA LEU A 91 13.19 -2.81 -3.93
C LEU A 91 14.66 -2.97 -4.35
N THR A 92 14.89 -3.95 -5.20
CA THR A 92 16.10 -4.05 -6.00
C THR A 92 15.77 -3.55 -7.41
N TRP A 93 16.59 -2.65 -7.91
CA TRP A 93 16.43 -2.06 -9.22
C TRP A 93 17.43 -2.66 -10.20
N ASP A 94 16.92 -3.06 -11.36
CA ASP A 94 17.73 -3.48 -12.50
C ASP A 94 17.25 -2.72 -13.74
N SER A 95 17.95 -2.84 -14.86
CA SER A 95 17.60 -2.12 -16.07
C SER A 95 16.17 -2.45 -16.53
N GLY A 96 15.26 -1.47 -16.44
CA GLY A 96 13.86 -1.61 -16.84
C GLY A 96 12.98 -2.45 -15.92
N THR A 97 13.51 -2.89 -14.79
CA THR A 97 12.81 -3.76 -13.84
C THR A 97 13.09 -3.34 -12.40
N ALA A 98 12.08 -3.45 -11.56
CA ALA A 98 12.26 -3.36 -10.12
C ALA A 98 11.60 -4.59 -9.48
N TYR A 99 12.19 -5.13 -8.45
CA TYR A 99 11.63 -6.33 -7.82
C TYR A 99 11.88 -6.39 -6.33
N LEU A 100 10.94 -7.03 -5.68
CA LEU A 100 11.05 -7.46 -4.29
C LEU A 100 11.22 -8.97 -4.31
N PRO A 101 12.38 -9.52 -3.90
CA PRO A 101 12.67 -10.96 -4.04
C PRO A 101 11.54 -11.82 -3.49
N ALA A 102 11.10 -12.80 -4.29
CA ALA A 102 10.05 -13.77 -3.99
C ALA A 102 8.61 -13.21 -3.85
N TRP A 103 8.39 -11.89 -3.94
CA TRP A 103 7.08 -11.28 -3.72
C TRP A 103 6.50 -10.58 -4.93
N ALA A 104 7.25 -9.68 -5.54
CA ALA A 104 6.72 -8.81 -6.59
C ALA A 104 7.80 -8.39 -7.58
N GLU A 105 7.35 -8.03 -8.77
CA GLU A 105 8.19 -7.51 -9.85
C GLU A 105 7.42 -6.46 -10.63
N TRP A 106 8.08 -5.37 -10.97
CA TRP A 106 7.55 -4.33 -11.86
C TRP A 106 8.35 -4.30 -13.15
N ASP A 107 7.66 -4.48 -14.26
CA ASP A 107 8.21 -4.20 -15.59
C ASP A 107 7.93 -2.73 -15.91
N LEU A 108 8.97 -1.90 -15.86
CA LEU A 108 8.86 -0.47 -16.03
C LEU A 108 8.57 -0.07 -17.49
N ASN A 109 8.94 -0.90 -18.45
CA ASN A 109 8.67 -0.64 -19.87
C ASN A 109 7.21 -0.89 -20.21
N SER A 110 6.64 -2.00 -19.77
CA SER A 110 5.23 -2.33 -19.98
C SER A 110 4.29 -1.70 -18.95
N ARG A 111 4.83 -1.07 -17.92
CA ARG A 111 4.07 -0.48 -16.80
C ARG A 111 3.19 -1.51 -16.10
N THR A 112 3.75 -2.68 -15.84
CA THR A 112 3.03 -3.82 -15.28
C THR A 112 3.65 -4.22 -13.95
N CYS A 113 2.81 -4.51 -12.97
CA CYS A 113 3.22 -5.06 -11.68
C CYS A 113 2.72 -6.49 -11.56
N TYR A 114 3.61 -7.39 -11.19
CA TYR A 114 3.30 -8.80 -10.95
C TYR A 114 3.62 -9.14 -9.51
N TYR A 115 2.71 -9.79 -8.81
CA TYR A 115 2.98 -10.25 -7.46
C TYR A 115 2.30 -11.58 -7.14
N TRP A 116 2.84 -12.30 -6.15
CA TRP A 116 2.28 -13.53 -5.64
C TRP A 116 1.35 -13.22 -4.47
N ASN A 117 0.22 -13.88 -4.42
CA ASN A 117 -0.68 -13.84 -3.28
C ASN A 117 -0.48 -15.08 -2.38
N ASP A 118 -1.24 -15.16 -1.28
CA ASP A 118 -1.14 -16.27 -0.33
C ASP A 118 -1.44 -17.64 -0.95
N ASP A 119 -2.22 -17.69 -2.03
CA ASP A 119 -2.49 -18.91 -2.80
C ASP A 119 -1.41 -19.19 -3.85
N GLN A 120 -0.32 -18.44 -3.85
CA GLN A 120 0.76 -18.49 -4.84
C GLN A 120 0.28 -18.20 -6.27
N THR A 121 -0.86 -17.58 -6.40
CA THR A 121 -1.40 -17.16 -7.71
C THR A 121 -0.82 -15.80 -8.09
N ARG A 122 -0.24 -15.73 -9.27
CA ARG A 122 0.31 -14.49 -9.78
C ARG A 122 -0.81 -13.52 -10.16
N LYS A 123 -0.82 -12.36 -9.54
CA LYS A 123 -1.73 -11.27 -9.91
C LYS A 123 -1.00 -10.24 -10.76
N ILE A 124 -1.71 -9.68 -11.71
CA ILE A 124 -1.17 -8.70 -12.64
C ILE A 124 -1.92 -7.39 -12.45
N TYR A 125 -1.17 -6.34 -12.18
CA TYR A 125 -1.68 -4.99 -12.18
C TYR A 125 -1.13 -4.25 -13.39
N THR A 126 -2.04 -3.78 -14.21
CA THR A 126 -1.70 -2.91 -15.33
C THR A 126 -2.24 -1.53 -15.03
N LYS A 127 -1.41 -0.53 -15.20
CA LYS A 127 -1.86 0.84 -15.09
C LYS A 127 -2.89 1.14 -16.20
N ARG A 128 -3.97 1.74 -15.80
CA ARG A 128 -4.96 2.27 -16.72
C ARG A 128 -4.57 3.66 -17.20
#